data_2bfc0235b423164d8a8ae1a861073d69
#
_entry.id   2bfc0235b423164d8a8ae1a861073d69
#
_cell.length_a   1.000
_cell.length_b   1.000
_cell.length_c   1.000
_cell.angle_alpha   90.00
_cell.angle_beta   90.00
_cell.angle_gamma   90.00
#
_symmetry.space_group_name_H-M   'P 1'
#
loop_
_entity.id
_entity.type
_entity.pdbx_description
1 polymer ?
#
loop_
_entity_poly.entity_id
_entity_poly.type
_entity_poly.pdbx_seq_one_letter_code
_entity_poly.pdbx_strand_id
1 'polypeptide(L)'
;GGEGEEGGEGEEGEEGGEEGGEGEKRDCARCRALELPYSRCVAPWAYEFPVTHLVQALKYEGALANARVFGTRMVAQARREQGEPWLDAALVVPMPLHPSRLVERGFNQSHEIARIVSRSLDLRLAGKGLRRIRGTAPQVGLSRQQRAGNLSGAFVADPSLVAGRHVVLIDDVVTTGSTAIEAASTLRAAGAESIAVWAAARALA
;
A
#
# COMPACT_ATOMS: atom_id res chain seq x y z
N GLY A 1 -27.23 -71.60 -23.09
CA GLY A 1 -28.00 -70.60 -23.79
C GLY A 1 -27.77 -69.21 -23.24
N GLY A 2 -27.39 -68.23 -24.06
CA GLY A 2 -27.60 -66.79 -23.92
C GLY A 2 -26.47 -66.10 -23.11
N GLU A 3 -25.43 -65.60 -23.66
CA GLU A 3 -25.14 -64.35 -24.37
C GLU A 3 -25.63 -63.07 -23.69
N GLY A 4 -24.72 -62.13 -23.44
CA GLY A 4 -24.99 -60.78 -23.00
C GLY A 4 -23.74 -60.09 -22.51
N GLU A 5 -22.83 -59.68 -23.44
CA GLU A 5 -21.80 -58.66 -23.26
C GLU A 5 -22.49 -57.30 -23.20
N GLU A 6 -22.13 -56.48 -22.24
CA GLU A 6 -22.20 -55.03 -22.44
C GLU A 6 -21.05 -54.35 -21.70
N GLY A 7 -20.20 -53.69 -22.48
CA GLY A 7 -19.07 -52.89 -22.06
C GLY A 7 -19.55 -51.57 -21.46
N GLY A 8 -18.93 -51.17 -20.35
CA GLY A 8 -19.02 -49.85 -19.79
C GLY A 8 -17.71 -49.11 -20.04
N GLU A 9 -17.75 -48.19 -20.98
CA GLU A 9 -16.66 -47.25 -21.28
C GLU A 9 -16.49 -46.33 -20.05
N GLY A 10 -15.29 -46.31 -19.49
CA GLY A 10 -14.90 -45.36 -18.45
C GLY A 10 -14.59 -44.03 -19.13
N GLU A 11 -15.39 -43.02 -18.83
CA GLU A 11 -15.07 -41.62 -19.15
C GLU A 11 -13.92 -41.17 -18.23
N GLU A 12 -12.76 -40.97 -18.86
CA GLU A 12 -11.63 -40.26 -18.27
C GLU A 12 -12.03 -38.79 -18.10
N GLY A 13 -12.28 -38.37 -16.86
CA GLY A 13 -12.48 -36.99 -16.50
C GLY A 13 -11.18 -36.22 -16.69
N GLU A 14 -11.10 -35.37 -17.69
CA GLU A 14 -10.07 -34.36 -17.85
C GLU A 14 -10.16 -33.38 -16.66
N GLU A 15 -9.19 -33.51 -15.76
CA GLU A 15 -8.93 -32.46 -14.76
C GLU A 15 -8.41 -31.23 -15.49
N GLY A 16 -9.32 -30.30 -15.76
CA GLY A 16 -9.00 -28.96 -16.25
C GLY A 16 -8.17 -28.24 -15.22
N GLY A 17 -6.86 -28.17 -15.42
CA GLY A 17 -5.97 -27.30 -14.68
C GLY A 17 -6.41 -25.86 -14.94
N GLU A 18 -6.93 -25.19 -13.90
CA GLU A 18 -7.10 -23.76 -13.88
C GLU A 18 -5.71 -23.12 -13.93
N GLU A 19 -5.27 -22.79 -15.15
CA GLU A 19 -4.15 -21.89 -15.37
C GLU A 19 -4.52 -20.55 -14.71
N GLY A 20 -3.80 -20.23 -13.62
CA GLY A 20 -3.92 -18.97 -12.90
C GLY A 20 -3.66 -17.81 -13.86
N GLY A 21 -4.72 -17.21 -14.35
CA GLY A 21 -4.67 -16.05 -15.23
C GLY A 21 -3.80 -14.97 -14.62
N GLU A 22 -2.86 -14.45 -15.39
CA GLU A 22 -2.06 -13.27 -15.11
C GLU A 22 -2.99 -12.16 -14.59
N GLY A 23 -2.77 -11.75 -13.35
CA GLY A 23 -3.62 -10.80 -12.67
C GLY A 23 -3.65 -9.47 -13.41
N GLU A 24 -4.67 -9.31 -14.24
CA GLU A 24 -5.00 -8.04 -14.88
C GLU A 24 -4.93 -6.93 -13.84
N LYS A 25 -4.11 -5.92 -14.09
CA LYS A 25 -4.02 -4.70 -13.27
C LYS A 25 -5.41 -4.08 -13.21
N ARG A 26 -6.18 -4.46 -12.19
CA ARG A 26 -7.55 -3.96 -12.01
C ARG A 26 -7.49 -2.54 -11.48
N ASP A 27 -7.25 -1.59 -12.37
CA ASP A 27 -7.52 -0.20 -12.09
C ASP A 27 -9.02 -0.04 -11.88
N CYS A 28 -9.43 0.33 -10.68
CA CYS A 28 -10.84 0.60 -10.47
C CYS A 28 -11.26 1.75 -11.41
N ALA A 29 -12.49 1.68 -11.98
CA ALA A 29 -13.00 2.68 -12.92
C ALA A 29 -12.85 4.12 -12.41
N ARG A 30 -12.84 4.30 -11.08
CA ARG A 30 -12.65 5.56 -10.39
C ARG A 30 -11.20 6.04 -10.36
N CYS A 31 -10.22 5.13 -10.27
CA CYS A 31 -8.80 5.51 -10.33
C CYS A 31 -8.41 5.91 -11.75
N ARG A 32 -9.03 5.32 -12.76
CA ARG A 32 -8.84 5.69 -14.18
C ARG A 32 -9.35 7.08 -14.53
N ALA A 33 -10.39 7.57 -13.83
CA ALA A 33 -10.98 8.89 -14.07
C ALA A 33 -10.27 10.04 -13.33
N LEU A 34 -9.28 9.74 -12.47
CA LEU A 34 -8.54 10.72 -11.68
C LEU A 34 -7.09 10.75 -12.16
N GLU A 35 -6.58 11.93 -12.47
CA GLU A 35 -5.14 12.15 -12.60
C GLU A 35 -4.51 12.03 -11.21
N LEU A 36 -4.08 10.81 -10.87
CA LEU A 36 -3.48 10.54 -9.56
C LEU A 36 -2.03 11.06 -9.55
N PRO A 37 -1.59 11.68 -8.46
CA PRO A 37 -0.22 12.18 -8.32
C PRO A 37 0.82 11.07 -8.12
N TYR A 38 0.41 9.81 -8.14
CA TYR A 38 1.27 8.61 -8.07
C TYR A 38 0.95 7.64 -9.20
N SER A 39 1.96 6.89 -9.65
CA SER A 39 1.86 5.97 -10.78
C SER A 39 1.11 4.69 -10.44
N ARG A 40 1.21 4.21 -9.18
CA ARG A 40 0.55 2.97 -8.73
C ARG A 40 0.28 2.98 -7.24
N CYS A 41 -0.67 2.13 -6.85
CA CYS A 41 -0.93 1.80 -5.45
C CYS A 41 -0.89 0.27 -5.29
N VAL A 42 0.11 -0.24 -4.55
CA VAL A 42 0.28 -1.66 -4.24
C VAL A 42 -0.23 -1.93 -2.84
N ALA A 43 -1.12 -2.90 -2.69
CA ALA A 43 -1.62 -3.37 -1.40
C ALA A 43 -1.82 -4.89 -1.46
N PRO A 44 -0.98 -5.69 -0.78
CA PRO A 44 -1.05 -7.15 -0.83
C PRO A 44 -2.34 -7.76 -0.29
N TRP A 45 -3.07 -7.01 0.56
CA TRP A 45 -4.29 -7.52 1.20
C TRP A 45 -5.47 -6.56 1.08
N ALA A 46 -6.66 -7.14 1.07
CA ALA A 46 -7.90 -6.42 1.39
C ALA A 46 -7.90 -6.05 2.87
N TYR A 47 -8.46 -4.87 3.20
CA TYR A 47 -8.62 -4.42 4.59
C TYR A 47 -9.85 -5.06 5.22
N GLU A 48 -9.78 -6.37 5.42
CA GLU A 48 -10.82 -7.23 5.98
C GLU A 48 -10.24 -8.12 7.08
N PHE A 49 -11.07 -8.85 7.82
CA PHE A 49 -10.56 -9.83 8.79
C PHE A 49 -9.76 -10.93 8.07
N PRO A 50 -8.59 -11.35 8.59
CA PRO A 50 -7.97 -10.96 9.88
C PRO A 50 -7.05 -9.73 9.80
N VAL A 51 -6.83 -9.13 8.61
CA VAL A 51 -5.87 -8.04 8.41
C VAL A 51 -6.24 -6.78 9.21
N THR A 52 -7.54 -6.49 9.34
CA THR A 52 -8.03 -5.40 10.19
C THR A 52 -7.56 -5.54 11.63
N HIS A 53 -7.62 -6.77 12.19
CA HIS A 53 -7.14 -7.05 13.55
C HIS A 53 -5.62 -6.85 13.68
N LEU A 54 -4.85 -7.36 12.71
CA LEU A 54 -3.38 -7.16 12.71
C LEU A 54 -2.98 -5.69 12.64
N VAL A 55 -3.68 -4.90 11.83
CA VAL A 55 -3.45 -3.44 11.72
C VAL A 55 -3.82 -2.74 13.02
N GLN A 56 -4.93 -3.10 13.66
CA GLN A 56 -5.34 -2.52 14.95
C GLN A 56 -4.36 -2.87 16.05
N ALA A 57 -3.93 -4.12 16.15
CA ALA A 57 -2.93 -4.56 17.10
C ALA A 57 -1.59 -3.82 16.90
N LEU A 58 -1.15 -3.60 15.65
CA LEU A 58 0.00 -2.77 15.37
C LEU A 58 -0.21 -1.32 15.85
N LYS A 59 -1.39 -0.72 15.57
CA LYS A 59 -1.66 0.69 15.89
C LYS A 59 -1.85 0.98 17.37
N TYR A 60 -2.46 0.09 18.11
CA TYR A 60 -2.98 0.38 19.44
C TYR A 60 -2.40 -0.50 20.54
N GLU A 61 -1.86 -1.68 20.20
CA GLU A 61 -1.31 -2.63 21.15
C GLU A 61 0.22 -2.73 21.06
N GLY A 62 0.84 -1.98 20.12
CA GLY A 62 2.29 -2.00 19.95
C GLY A 62 2.84 -3.32 19.39
N ALA A 63 2.01 -4.12 18.71
CA ALA A 63 2.41 -5.41 18.13
C ALA A 63 3.35 -5.22 16.92
N LEU A 64 4.59 -4.76 17.17
CA LEU A 64 5.60 -4.45 16.13
C LEU A 64 5.94 -5.66 15.24
N ALA A 65 5.70 -6.88 15.70
CA ALA A 65 5.84 -8.09 14.88
C ALA A 65 4.97 -8.01 13.62
N ASN A 66 3.78 -7.37 13.70
CA ASN A 66 2.89 -7.20 12.56
C ASN A 66 3.49 -6.28 11.48
N ALA A 67 4.32 -5.28 11.86
CA ALA A 67 5.04 -4.46 10.89
C ALA A 67 6.00 -5.31 10.03
N ARG A 68 6.62 -6.34 10.63
CA ARG A 68 7.46 -7.30 9.91
C ARG A 68 6.65 -8.14 8.93
N VAL A 69 5.49 -8.64 9.34
CA VAL A 69 4.58 -9.39 8.46
C VAL A 69 4.19 -8.54 7.25
N PHE A 70 3.75 -7.30 7.49
CA PHE A 70 3.36 -6.37 6.44
C PHE A 70 4.51 -6.03 5.50
N GLY A 71 5.65 -5.61 6.04
CA GLY A 71 6.82 -5.25 5.25
C GLY A 71 7.36 -6.41 4.41
N THR A 72 7.44 -7.61 4.98
CA THR A 72 7.88 -8.81 4.24
C THR A 72 6.95 -9.13 3.07
N ARG A 73 5.64 -9.00 3.27
CA ARG A 73 4.66 -9.26 2.21
C ARG A 73 4.71 -8.22 1.10
N MET A 74 4.90 -6.93 1.45
CA MET A 74 5.12 -5.86 0.48
C MET A 74 6.36 -6.12 -0.38
N VAL A 75 7.47 -6.54 0.24
CA VAL A 75 8.72 -6.91 -0.46
C VAL A 75 8.48 -8.09 -1.40
N ALA A 76 7.77 -9.13 -0.94
CA ALA A 76 7.44 -10.27 -1.78
C ALA A 76 6.60 -9.87 -3.00
N GLN A 77 5.65 -8.94 -2.82
CA GLN A 77 4.85 -8.40 -3.91
C GLN A 77 5.71 -7.58 -4.89
N ALA A 78 6.57 -6.70 -4.38
CA ALA A 78 7.46 -5.89 -5.22
C ALA A 78 8.39 -6.75 -6.09
N ARG A 79 8.93 -7.84 -5.51
CA ARG A 79 9.80 -8.77 -6.25
C ARG A 79 9.07 -9.56 -7.33
N ARG A 80 7.77 -9.81 -7.18
CA ARG A 80 6.93 -10.46 -8.19
C ARG A 80 6.62 -9.54 -9.36
N GLU A 81 6.48 -8.26 -9.10
CA GLU A 81 6.19 -7.23 -10.09
C GLU A 81 7.48 -6.74 -10.79
N GLN A 82 8.43 -7.66 -11.03
CA GLN A 82 9.73 -7.38 -11.67
C GLN A 82 9.54 -6.61 -12.97
N GLY A 83 10.31 -5.52 -13.14
CA GLY A 83 10.29 -4.70 -14.36
C GLY A 83 10.23 -3.20 -14.11
N GLU A 84 10.40 -2.74 -12.89
CA GLU A 84 10.50 -1.33 -12.57
C GLU A 84 11.97 -0.96 -12.26
N PRO A 85 12.77 -0.58 -13.27
CA PRO A 85 14.22 -0.29 -13.10
C PRO A 85 14.50 0.80 -12.06
N TRP A 86 13.53 1.70 -11.85
CA TRP A 86 13.63 2.77 -10.87
C TRP A 86 13.52 2.29 -9.41
N LEU A 87 13.01 1.07 -9.17
CA LEU A 87 12.84 0.57 -7.81
C LEU A 87 14.19 0.43 -7.09
N ASP A 88 15.23 0.02 -7.78
CA ASP A 88 16.57 -0.17 -7.20
C ASP A 88 17.22 1.13 -6.72
N ALA A 89 16.74 2.29 -7.19
CA ALA A 89 17.21 3.61 -6.78
C ALA A 89 16.14 4.40 -5.98
N ALA A 90 15.05 3.75 -5.61
CA ALA A 90 13.94 4.43 -4.97
C ALA A 90 14.25 4.87 -3.53
N LEU A 91 13.62 5.96 -3.15
CA LEU A 91 13.64 6.48 -1.79
C LEU A 91 12.39 5.99 -1.04
N VAL A 92 12.57 5.28 0.05
CA VAL A 92 11.45 4.85 0.91
C VAL A 92 11.07 5.96 1.86
N VAL A 93 9.83 6.45 1.76
CA VAL A 93 9.28 7.52 2.60
C VAL A 93 8.07 6.97 3.38
N PRO A 94 8.10 6.94 4.71
CA PRO A 94 6.94 6.53 5.48
C PRO A 94 5.88 7.63 5.51
N MET A 95 4.60 7.27 5.45
CA MET A 95 3.49 8.17 5.74
C MET A 95 3.63 8.73 7.15
N PRO A 96 3.72 10.06 7.32
CA PRO A 96 3.94 10.64 8.63
C PRO A 96 2.66 10.69 9.47
N LEU A 97 2.81 10.43 10.76
CA LEU A 97 1.80 10.75 11.75
C LEU A 97 1.89 12.24 12.13
N HIS A 98 0.75 12.80 12.56
CA HIS A 98 0.78 14.08 13.25
C HIS A 98 1.54 13.94 14.60
N PRO A 99 2.32 14.96 15.05
CA PRO A 99 3.09 14.87 16.28
C PRO A 99 2.29 14.42 17.50
N SER A 100 1.04 14.89 17.67
CA SER A 100 0.19 14.46 18.78
C SER A 100 -0.10 12.96 18.75
N ARG A 101 -0.32 12.39 17.56
CA ARG A 101 -0.54 10.95 17.40
C ARG A 101 0.74 10.14 17.62
N LEU A 102 1.88 10.71 17.27
CA LEU A 102 3.17 10.08 17.54
C LEU A 102 3.46 10.02 19.04
N VAL A 103 3.13 11.08 19.77
CA VAL A 103 3.24 11.10 21.25
C VAL A 103 2.28 10.12 21.90
N GLU A 104 1.01 10.09 21.46
CA GLU A 104 -0.02 9.18 21.96
C GLU A 104 0.35 7.71 21.76
N ARG A 105 0.89 7.37 20.57
CA ARG A 105 1.18 6.00 20.15
C ARG A 105 2.59 5.52 20.50
N GLY A 106 3.54 6.45 20.68
CA GLY A 106 4.94 6.17 20.92
C GLY A 106 5.77 5.82 19.70
N PHE A 107 5.13 5.48 18.57
CA PHE A 107 5.81 5.12 17.31
C PHE A 107 4.92 5.42 16.10
N ASN A 108 5.53 5.37 14.90
CA ASN A 108 4.83 5.48 13.62
C ASN A 108 4.82 4.10 12.92
N GLN A 109 3.63 3.49 12.79
CA GLN A 109 3.46 2.18 12.16
C GLN A 109 3.97 2.12 10.71
N SER A 110 3.73 3.17 9.93
CA SER A 110 4.21 3.25 8.55
C SER A 110 5.74 3.33 8.49
N HIS A 111 6.38 3.96 9.51
CA HIS A 111 7.84 4.00 9.64
C HIS A 111 8.41 2.61 9.96
N GLU A 112 7.78 1.86 10.87
CA GLU A 112 8.24 0.52 11.21
C GLU A 112 8.13 -0.44 10.01
N ILE A 113 7.04 -0.35 9.24
CA ILE A 113 6.90 -1.10 7.98
C ILE A 113 7.98 -0.66 6.97
N ALA A 114 8.18 0.65 6.80
CA ALA A 114 9.17 1.22 5.88
C ALA A 114 10.60 0.76 6.19
N ARG A 115 10.95 0.60 7.47
CA ARG A 115 12.26 0.05 7.89
C ARG A 115 12.48 -1.37 7.41
N ILE A 116 11.44 -2.20 7.43
CA ILE A 116 11.52 -3.59 6.94
C ILE A 116 11.69 -3.59 5.42
N VAL A 117 10.86 -2.82 4.71
CA VAL A 117 10.93 -2.70 3.24
C VAL A 117 12.30 -2.20 2.80
N SER A 118 12.77 -1.07 3.37
CA SER A 118 14.06 -0.45 3.07
C SER A 118 15.23 -1.44 3.24
N ARG A 119 15.30 -2.13 4.37
CA ARG A 119 16.37 -3.12 4.64
C ARG A 119 16.32 -4.32 3.72
N SER A 120 15.13 -4.82 3.39
CA SER A 120 14.96 -6.03 2.59
C SER A 120 15.22 -5.82 1.10
N LEU A 121 15.10 -4.57 0.63
CA LEU A 121 15.35 -4.17 -0.76
C LEU A 121 16.64 -3.35 -0.91
N ASP A 122 17.39 -3.14 0.17
CA ASP A 122 18.59 -2.29 0.22
C ASP A 122 18.34 -0.85 -0.28
N LEU A 123 17.18 -0.29 0.06
CA LEU A 123 16.75 1.04 -0.33
C LEU A 123 17.00 2.06 0.79
N ARG A 124 17.25 3.32 0.40
CA ARG A 124 17.41 4.41 1.36
C ARG A 124 16.07 4.77 2.01
N LEU A 125 16.04 4.78 3.35
CA LEU A 125 14.90 5.26 4.14
C LEU A 125 15.04 6.76 4.43
N ALA A 126 14.08 7.57 4.00
CA ALA A 126 13.97 8.99 4.28
C ALA A 126 12.82 9.27 5.25
N GLY A 127 13.02 8.96 6.51
CA GLY A 127 12.00 9.12 7.55
C GLY A 127 11.54 10.56 7.78
N LYS A 128 12.31 11.55 7.30
CA LYS A 128 11.98 12.99 7.36
C LYS A 128 11.65 13.59 6.00
N GLY A 129 11.63 12.79 4.93
CA GLY A 129 11.33 13.24 3.56
C GLY A 129 9.93 13.86 3.41
N LEU A 130 9.00 13.43 4.24
CA LEU A 130 7.65 13.98 4.36
C LEU A 130 7.30 14.18 5.83
N ARG A 131 6.68 15.30 6.18
CA ARG A 131 6.23 15.62 7.55
C ARG A 131 4.77 16.05 7.53
N ARG A 132 4.02 15.67 8.54
CA ARG A 132 2.64 16.12 8.75
C ARG A 132 2.63 17.29 9.73
N ILE A 133 2.17 18.46 9.27
CA ILE A 133 2.21 19.72 10.02
C ILE A 133 0.83 20.14 10.56
N ARG A 134 -0.26 19.53 10.06
CA ARG A 134 -1.62 19.82 10.54
C ARG A 134 -2.27 18.55 11.08
N GLY A 135 -2.80 18.64 12.28
CA GLY A 135 -3.72 17.64 12.82
C GLY A 135 -5.06 17.77 12.09
N THR A 136 -5.49 16.70 11.44
CA THR A 136 -6.86 16.63 10.95
C THR A 136 -7.73 15.99 12.02
N ALA A 137 -8.93 16.55 12.26
CA ALA A 137 -9.91 15.94 13.14
C ALA A 137 -10.18 14.48 12.75
N PRO A 138 -10.57 13.59 13.68
CA PRO A 138 -10.94 12.23 13.36
C PRO A 138 -11.97 12.25 12.22
N GLN A 139 -11.69 11.49 11.13
CA GLN A 139 -12.50 11.51 9.91
C GLN A 139 -13.80 10.70 10.03
N VAL A 140 -14.20 10.34 11.25
CA VAL A 140 -15.45 9.62 11.52
C VAL A 140 -16.62 10.58 11.25
N GLY A 141 -17.48 10.23 10.31
CA GLY A 141 -18.67 11.01 9.96
C GLY A 141 -18.50 12.10 8.88
N LEU A 142 -17.29 12.39 8.40
CA LEU A 142 -17.10 13.39 7.35
C LEU A 142 -17.40 12.84 5.96
N SER A 143 -18.07 13.63 5.12
CA SER A 143 -18.24 13.35 3.71
C SER A 143 -16.87 13.35 2.98
N ARG A 144 -16.84 12.78 1.79
CA ARG A 144 -15.60 12.70 0.99
C ARG A 144 -15.01 14.06 0.62
N GLN A 145 -15.85 15.03 0.28
CA GLN A 145 -15.42 16.42 -0.01
C GLN A 145 -14.84 17.10 1.22
N GLN A 146 -15.44 16.88 2.39
CA GLN A 146 -14.92 17.39 3.66
C GLN A 146 -13.58 16.74 4.04
N ARG A 147 -13.36 15.46 3.70
CA ARG A 147 -12.08 14.78 3.91
C ARG A 147 -10.97 15.34 3.01
N ALA A 148 -11.27 15.65 1.76
CA ALA A 148 -10.31 16.27 0.83
C ALA A 148 -9.91 17.68 1.29
N GLY A 149 -10.88 18.50 1.67
CA GLY A 149 -10.61 19.84 2.19
C GLY A 149 -9.86 19.87 3.52
N ASN A 150 -10.09 18.89 4.40
CA ASN A 150 -9.39 18.76 5.69
C ASN A 150 -7.91 18.39 5.55
N LEU A 151 -7.50 17.77 4.44
CA LEU A 151 -6.13 17.29 4.23
C LEU A 151 -5.27 18.29 3.44
N SER A 152 -5.86 19.26 2.77
CA SER A 152 -5.12 20.25 1.98
C SER A 152 -4.09 20.99 2.85
N GLY A 153 -2.82 20.97 2.43
CA GLY A 153 -1.70 21.55 3.18
C GLY A 153 -1.38 20.86 4.51
N ALA A 154 -1.79 19.59 4.67
CA ALA A 154 -1.47 18.83 5.88
C ALA A 154 -0.03 18.34 5.92
N PHE A 155 0.67 18.31 4.79
CA PHE A 155 2.01 17.78 4.67
C PHE A 155 3.00 18.83 4.16
N VAL A 156 4.28 18.62 4.48
CA VAL A 156 5.43 19.34 3.92
C VAL A 156 6.50 18.30 3.59
N ALA A 157 7.00 18.33 2.36
CA ALA A 157 8.12 17.51 1.93
C ALA A 157 9.43 18.30 2.02
N ASP A 158 10.54 17.61 2.18
CA ASP A 158 11.88 18.19 2.14
C ASP A 158 12.46 18.02 0.73
N PRO A 159 12.55 19.10 -0.09
CA PRO A 159 13.06 19.00 -1.46
C PRO A 159 14.49 18.48 -1.52
N SER A 160 15.32 18.75 -0.51
CA SER A 160 16.71 18.29 -0.47
C SER A 160 16.85 16.76 -0.41
N LEU A 161 15.80 16.08 0.07
CA LEU A 161 15.74 14.64 0.18
C LEU A 161 15.01 13.99 -0.99
N VAL A 162 13.97 14.63 -1.55
CA VAL A 162 13.04 14.00 -2.48
C VAL A 162 13.14 14.48 -3.94
N ALA A 163 13.73 15.65 -4.20
CA ALA A 163 13.84 16.17 -5.57
C ALA A 163 14.67 15.25 -6.48
N GLY A 164 14.16 14.97 -7.68
CA GLY A 164 14.76 14.08 -8.66
C GLY A 164 14.82 12.61 -8.21
N ARG A 165 14.02 12.21 -7.23
CA ARG A 165 13.98 10.83 -6.71
C ARG A 165 12.68 10.13 -7.08
N HIS A 166 12.80 8.83 -7.36
CA HIS A 166 11.65 7.93 -7.32
C HIS A 166 11.32 7.62 -5.87
N VAL A 167 10.07 7.78 -5.49
CA VAL A 167 9.62 7.65 -4.09
C VAL A 167 8.66 6.47 -3.95
N VAL A 168 8.94 5.60 -2.99
CA VAL A 168 7.99 4.61 -2.49
C VAL A 168 7.41 5.12 -1.17
N LEU A 169 6.18 5.63 -1.21
CA LEU A 169 5.44 6.10 -0.04
C LEU A 169 4.78 4.92 0.67
N ILE A 170 5.21 4.64 1.90
CA ILE A 170 4.71 3.50 2.69
C ILE A 170 3.61 3.94 3.62
N ASP A 171 2.47 3.26 3.57
CA ASP A 171 1.37 3.44 4.52
C ASP A 171 0.91 2.08 5.08
N ASP A 172 0.12 2.09 6.15
CA ASP A 172 -0.47 0.87 6.70
C ASP A 172 -1.77 0.50 5.99
N VAL A 173 -2.68 1.45 5.78
CA VAL A 173 -3.97 1.20 5.12
C VAL A 173 -4.36 2.35 4.19
N VAL A 174 -4.65 2.02 2.96
CA VAL A 174 -5.31 2.93 2.02
C VAL A 174 -6.81 2.63 1.99
N THR A 175 -7.62 3.57 2.43
CA THR A 175 -9.09 3.49 2.35
C THR A 175 -9.61 4.26 1.13
N THR A 176 -9.97 5.52 1.28
CA THR A 176 -10.40 6.39 0.17
C THR A 176 -9.25 6.90 -0.71
N GLY A 177 -8.01 6.74 -0.26
CA GLY A 177 -6.82 7.24 -0.93
C GLY A 177 -6.55 8.74 -0.72
N SER A 178 -7.44 9.48 -0.05
CA SER A 178 -7.29 10.95 0.10
C SER A 178 -5.97 11.35 0.76
N THR A 179 -5.52 10.62 1.79
CA THR A 179 -4.24 10.88 2.46
C THR A 179 -3.06 10.60 1.53
N ALA A 180 -3.11 9.50 0.78
CA ALA A 180 -2.07 9.13 -0.17
C ALA A 180 -1.98 10.15 -1.32
N ILE A 181 -3.13 10.64 -1.82
CA ILE A 181 -3.19 11.67 -2.86
C ILE A 181 -2.54 12.96 -2.36
N GLU A 182 -2.91 13.48 -1.20
CA GLU A 182 -2.35 14.73 -0.66
C GLU A 182 -0.85 14.61 -0.39
N ALA A 183 -0.41 13.49 0.21
CA ALA A 183 1.00 13.22 0.48
C ALA A 183 1.81 13.11 -0.83
N ALA A 184 1.29 12.41 -1.83
CA ALA A 184 1.94 12.28 -3.13
C ALA A 184 1.96 13.61 -3.89
N SER A 185 0.89 14.41 -3.86
CA SER A 185 0.87 15.77 -4.42
C SER A 185 1.95 16.66 -3.79
N THR A 186 2.12 16.58 -2.47
CA THR A 186 3.14 17.33 -1.74
C THR A 186 4.56 16.89 -2.14
N LEU A 187 4.81 15.58 -2.28
CA LEU A 187 6.09 15.05 -2.75
C LEU A 187 6.39 15.45 -4.19
N ARG A 188 5.37 15.42 -5.05
CA ARG A 188 5.48 15.86 -6.45
C ARG A 188 5.83 17.34 -6.54
N ALA A 189 5.15 18.19 -5.78
CA ALA A 189 5.43 19.62 -5.70
C ALA A 189 6.84 19.93 -5.17
N ALA A 190 7.41 19.07 -4.36
CA ALA A 190 8.79 19.14 -3.87
C ALA A 190 9.82 18.56 -4.86
N GLY A 191 9.39 18.18 -6.07
CA GLY A 191 10.28 17.74 -7.15
C GLY A 191 10.53 16.24 -7.21
N ALA A 192 9.76 15.39 -6.52
CA ALA A 192 9.87 13.95 -6.71
C ALA A 192 9.57 13.56 -8.17
N GLU A 193 10.43 12.72 -8.77
CA GLU A 193 10.33 12.31 -10.17
C GLU A 193 9.15 11.38 -10.42
N SER A 194 9.00 10.37 -9.58
CA SER A 194 7.84 9.50 -9.59
C SER A 194 7.47 9.06 -8.18
N ILE A 195 6.23 8.64 -7.99
CA ILE A 195 5.74 8.19 -6.69
C ILE A 195 4.92 6.93 -6.89
N ALA A 196 5.25 5.90 -6.10
CA ALA A 196 4.41 4.73 -5.89
C ALA A 196 3.93 4.70 -4.44
N VAL A 197 2.69 4.31 -4.22
CA VAL A 197 2.11 4.14 -2.87
C VAL A 197 2.06 2.65 -2.56
N TRP A 198 2.66 2.25 -1.45
CA TRP A 198 2.59 0.87 -0.96
C TRP A 198 1.92 0.87 0.41
N ALA A 199 0.87 0.09 0.55
CA ALA A 199 0.15 -0.08 1.79
C ALA A 199 0.07 -1.55 2.19
N ALA A 200 -0.03 -1.85 3.49
CA ALA A 200 -0.25 -3.22 3.92
C ALA A 200 -1.60 -3.73 3.44
N ALA A 201 -2.62 -2.87 3.49
CA ALA A 201 -3.96 -3.26 3.07
C ALA A 201 -4.70 -2.10 2.38
N ARG A 202 -5.69 -2.45 1.55
CA ARG A 202 -6.59 -1.51 0.91
C ARG A 202 -8.05 -1.88 1.22
N ALA A 203 -8.84 -0.89 1.62
CA ALA A 203 -10.28 -1.08 1.68
C ALA A 203 -10.85 -1.19 0.25
N LEU A 204 -11.56 -2.27 -0.01
CA LEU A 204 -12.32 -2.45 -1.25
C LEU A 204 -13.55 -1.54 -1.17
N ALA A 205 -13.83 -0.78 -2.23
CA ALA A 205 -14.96 0.12 -2.32
C ALA A 205 -16.19 -0.64 -2.83
#